data_ed506c0c7b2da863ca924dfacdbd1466
#
_entry.id   ed506c0c7b2da863ca924dfacdbd1466
#
_cell.length_a   1.000
_cell.length_b   1.000
_cell.length_c   1.000
_cell.angle_alpha   90.00
_cell.angle_beta   90.00
_cell.angle_gamma   90.00
#
_symmetry.space_group_name_H-M   'P 1'
#
loop_
_entity.id
_entity.type
_entity.pdbx_description
1 polymer ?
#
loop_
_entity_poly.entity_id
_entity_poly.type
_entity_poly.pdbx_seq_one_letter_code
_entity_poly.pdbx_strand_id
1 'polypeptide(L)'
;MNDNREIISHRFEAMGVDAQGNIHLAWLDKRDQSAARNKGENYAGSAVYYALSKDAGKTFSTNRKLIDNSCECCRTAMDFDADGSPVIFWRHIYGRNVRDHALLKLDGQSQPVRVSYDHWEVAACPHHGGAISIDANNNYHLTWFNNGPERHGLFYAHSSDQGKTFSTAIHVGNYDAQAAHPFVLAIKQNVYLVWKEFDGKQSLIQLMHSTDQGNTWRAVTTLATSDGASDHPLLISDGNTAWLSWHTARQGLVFMAIESDNK
;
A
#
# COMPACT_ATOMS: atom_id res chain seq x y z
N MET A 1 20.80 2.04 -7.87
CA MET A 1 19.62 2.19 -7.01
C MET A 1 20.01 2.00 -5.54
N ASN A 2 20.15 0.76 -5.04
CA ASN A 2 20.64 0.54 -3.69
C ASN A 2 22.16 0.72 -3.62
N ASP A 3 22.66 1.53 -2.67
CA ASP A 3 24.10 1.80 -2.47
C ASP A 3 24.75 0.90 -1.41
N ASN A 4 23.98 0.14 -0.63
CA ASN A 4 24.50 -0.87 0.28
C ASN A 4 24.94 -2.14 -0.48
N ARG A 5 26.15 -2.64 -0.19
CA ARG A 5 26.76 -3.80 -0.85
C ARG A 5 26.78 -5.06 0.01
N GLU A 6 26.23 -5.01 1.19
CA GLU A 6 26.11 -6.18 2.08
C GLU A 6 25.10 -7.19 1.52
N ILE A 7 25.32 -8.48 1.78
CA ILE A 7 24.36 -9.54 1.45
C ILE A 7 23.28 -9.59 2.52
N ILE A 8 22.35 -8.67 2.43
CA ILE A 8 21.21 -8.49 3.34
C ILE A 8 19.92 -8.26 2.54
N SER A 9 18.78 -8.20 3.22
CA SER A 9 17.49 -8.01 2.57
C SER A 9 17.23 -6.54 2.24
N HIS A 10 16.93 -6.29 0.94
CA HIS A 10 16.41 -5.04 0.39
C HIS A 10 15.19 -5.41 -0.45
N ARG A 11 13.97 -5.15 0.00
CA ARG A 11 12.76 -5.68 -0.63
C ARG A 11 11.51 -4.86 -0.37
N PHE A 12 10.40 -5.26 -0.99
CA PHE A 12 9.07 -4.67 -0.82
C PHE A 12 9.04 -3.19 -1.19
N GLU A 13 9.63 -2.90 -2.34
CA GLU A 13 9.71 -1.58 -2.91
C GLU A 13 8.34 -1.04 -3.34
N ALA A 14 8.20 0.28 -3.24
CA ALA A 14 7.22 1.08 -3.96
C ALA A 14 7.96 1.99 -4.93
N MET A 15 7.46 2.09 -6.15
CA MET A 15 7.99 2.96 -7.19
C MET A 15 6.89 3.89 -7.68
N GLY A 16 7.23 5.16 -7.84
CA GLY A 16 6.37 6.15 -8.48
C GLY A 16 7.17 7.00 -9.45
N VAL A 17 6.47 7.58 -10.43
CA VAL A 17 7.03 8.55 -11.37
C VAL A 17 6.25 9.83 -11.21
N ASP A 18 6.94 10.94 -10.91
CA ASP A 18 6.31 12.23 -10.75
C ASP A 18 5.98 12.89 -12.11
N ALA A 19 5.27 14.02 -12.08
CA ALA A 19 4.87 14.74 -13.29
C ALA A 19 6.07 15.29 -14.11
N GLN A 20 7.27 15.35 -13.53
CA GLN A 20 8.52 15.76 -14.19
C GLN A 20 9.27 14.56 -14.80
N GLY A 21 8.76 13.33 -14.61
CA GLY A 21 9.40 12.10 -15.08
C GLY A 21 10.52 11.59 -14.16
N ASN A 22 10.66 12.14 -12.95
CA ASN A 22 11.59 11.60 -11.98
C ASN A 22 11.06 10.29 -11.38
N ILE A 23 11.96 9.33 -11.13
CA ILE A 23 11.61 8.04 -10.55
C ILE A 23 11.93 8.06 -9.07
N HIS A 24 10.92 7.82 -8.27
CA HIS A 24 10.98 7.73 -6.81
C HIS A 24 10.89 6.27 -6.39
N LEU A 25 11.76 5.85 -5.47
CA LEU A 25 11.79 4.51 -4.92
C LEU A 25 11.84 4.56 -3.39
N ALA A 26 10.98 3.78 -2.74
CA ALA A 26 11.05 3.51 -1.32
C ALA A 26 11.05 2.01 -1.08
N TRP A 27 11.84 1.49 -0.13
CA TRP A 27 11.93 0.05 0.14
C TRP A 27 12.25 -0.24 1.60
N LEU A 28 12.00 -1.47 2.01
CA LEU A 28 12.43 -1.99 3.31
C LEU A 28 13.87 -2.47 3.24
N ASP A 29 14.70 -1.97 4.16
CA ASP A 29 16.15 -2.19 4.18
C ASP A 29 16.60 -2.69 5.55
N LYS A 30 17.39 -3.75 5.57
CA LYS A 30 17.90 -4.36 6.80
C LYS A 30 19.33 -3.94 7.16
N ARG A 31 19.92 -2.93 6.52
CA ARG A 31 21.30 -2.47 6.82
C ARG A 31 21.45 -2.01 8.28
N ASP A 32 20.48 -1.26 8.82
CA ASP A 32 20.53 -0.80 10.21
C ASP A 32 20.33 -1.97 11.20
N GLN A 33 19.46 -2.94 10.88
CA GLN A 33 19.32 -4.16 11.69
C GLN A 33 20.61 -4.98 11.69
N SER A 34 21.28 -5.11 10.54
CA SER A 34 22.57 -5.78 10.42
C SER A 34 23.66 -5.07 11.24
N ALA A 35 23.74 -3.74 11.13
CA ALA A 35 24.69 -2.93 11.88
C ALA A 35 24.47 -3.02 13.40
N ALA A 36 23.20 -2.96 13.86
CA ALA A 36 22.84 -3.11 15.27
C ALA A 36 23.23 -4.51 15.80
N ARG A 37 22.92 -5.57 15.04
CA ARG A 37 23.31 -6.94 15.40
C ARG A 37 24.82 -7.08 15.59
N ASN A 38 25.61 -6.49 14.71
CA ASN A 38 27.07 -6.54 14.78
C ASN A 38 27.63 -5.83 16.03
N LYS A 39 26.85 -4.92 16.63
CA LYS A 39 27.17 -4.23 17.89
C LYS A 39 26.54 -4.90 19.12
N GLY A 40 25.75 -5.96 18.95
CA GLY A 40 25.01 -6.59 20.04
C GLY A 40 23.79 -5.76 20.50
N GLU A 41 23.29 -4.84 19.66
CA GLU A 41 22.15 -3.97 19.92
C GLU A 41 20.85 -4.57 19.36
N ASN A 42 19.73 -4.24 20.00
CA ASN A 42 18.40 -4.61 19.50
C ASN A 42 17.92 -3.60 18.45
N TYR A 43 17.29 -4.11 17.37
CA TYR A 43 16.69 -3.30 16.35
C TYR A 43 15.38 -3.96 15.87
N ALA A 44 14.26 -3.22 15.92
CA ALA A 44 12.94 -3.74 15.55
C ALA A 44 12.69 -3.58 14.05
N GLY A 45 12.38 -4.70 13.37
CA GLY A 45 11.97 -4.70 11.98
C GLY A 45 13.07 -4.30 10.99
N SER A 46 12.71 -3.44 10.05
CA SER A 46 13.56 -2.84 9.02
C SER A 46 13.47 -1.32 9.07
N ALA A 47 14.37 -0.61 8.36
CA ALA A 47 14.16 0.79 8.03
C ALA A 47 13.45 0.93 6.68
N VAL A 48 12.74 2.04 6.46
CA VAL A 48 12.34 2.49 5.12
C VAL A 48 13.43 3.38 4.58
N TYR A 49 13.94 3.05 3.41
CA TYR A 49 14.91 3.85 2.65
C TYR A 49 14.27 4.39 1.38
N TYR A 50 14.87 5.44 0.85
CA TYR A 50 14.41 6.16 -0.33
C TYR A 50 15.56 6.56 -1.22
N ALA A 51 15.33 6.58 -2.54
CA ALA A 51 16.21 7.12 -3.55
C ALA A 51 15.43 7.74 -4.72
N LEU A 52 16.01 8.73 -5.36
CA LEU A 52 15.44 9.51 -6.46
C LEU A 52 16.34 9.41 -7.68
N SER A 53 15.76 9.19 -8.85
CA SER A 53 16.42 9.36 -10.15
C SER A 53 15.78 10.53 -10.91
N LYS A 54 16.62 11.40 -11.46
CA LYS A 54 16.22 12.53 -12.30
C LYS A 54 16.63 12.37 -13.77
N ASP A 55 17.08 11.19 -14.16
CA ASP A 55 17.64 10.89 -15.47
C ASP A 55 17.08 9.59 -16.07
N ALA A 56 15.77 9.35 -15.84
CA ALA A 56 15.04 8.18 -16.31
C ALA A 56 15.65 6.85 -15.83
N GLY A 57 16.11 6.79 -14.58
CA GLY A 57 16.60 5.58 -13.94
C GLY A 57 18.07 5.23 -14.23
N LYS A 58 18.81 6.07 -14.94
CA LYS A 58 20.24 5.84 -15.24
C LYS A 58 21.09 5.93 -13.99
N THR A 59 20.83 6.94 -13.15
CA THR A 59 21.46 7.10 -11.84
C THR A 59 20.43 7.37 -10.75
N PHE A 60 20.80 7.10 -9.50
CA PHE A 60 19.98 7.37 -8.32
C PHE A 60 20.77 8.16 -7.30
N SER A 61 20.07 9.00 -6.52
CA SER A 61 20.65 9.71 -5.39
C SER A 61 21.23 8.71 -4.35
N THR A 62 22.10 9.20 -3.48
CA THR A 62 22.48 8.49 -2.25
C THR A 62 21.22 8.09 -1.49
N ASN A 63 21.21 6.87 -0.96
CA ASN A 63 20.06 6.34 -0.23
C ASN A 63 19.85 7.13 1.07
N ARG A 64 18.62 7.58 1.27
CA ARG A 64 18.20 8.31 2.47
C ARG A 64 17.32 7.44 3.33
N LYS A 65 17.70 7.23 4.59
CA LYS A 65 16.82 6.60 5.56
C LYS A 65 15.66 7.55 5.90
N LEU A 66 14.43 7.05 5.82
CA LEU A 66 13.22 7.80 6.16
C LEU A 66 12.79 7.54 7.60
N ILE A 67 12.75 6.28 8.01
CA ILE A 67 12.23 5.86 9.31
C ILE A 67 12.77 4.48 9.70
N ASP A 68 12.94 4.25 10.99
CA ASP A 68 13.21 2.95 11.60
C ASP A 68 11.91 2.19 11.93
N ASN A 69 12.02 1.02 12.53
CA ASN A 69 10.90 0.24 13.11
C ASN A 69 9.77 -0.07 12.12
N SER A 70 10.10 -0.45 10.90
CA SER A 70 9.13 -0.83 9.89
C SER A 70 8.97 -2.35 9.81
N CYS A 71 7.75 -2.82 9.54
CA CYS A 71 7.46 -4.24 9.39
C CYS A 71 8.24 -4.81 8.21
N GLU A 72 9.15 -5.75 8.47
CA GLU A 72 10.12 -6.26 7.50
C GLU A 72 9.53 -7.12 6.35
N CYS A 73 8.24 -7.39 6.37
CA CYS A 73 7.60 -8.31 5.44
C CYS A 73 6.32 -7.78 4.80
N CYS A 74 6.02 -6.50 4.98
CA CYS A 74 4.84 -5.87 4.39
C CYS A 74 5.25 -4.86 3.33
N ARG A 75 4.70 -4.97 2.12
CA ARG A 75 5.00 -4.04 1.02
C ARG A 75 4.73 -2.61 1.45
N THR A 76 5.58 -1.70 1.01
CA THR A 76 5.33 -0.26 1.07
C THR A 76 4.44 0.16 -0.10
N ALA A 77 3.77 1.29 0.02
CA ALA A 77 3.01 1.91 -1.06
C ALA A 77 3.39 3.39 -1.20
N MET A 78 3.21 3.94 -2.38
CA MET A 78 3.57 5.32 -2.70
C MET A 78 2.56 5.91 -3.68
N ASP A 79 2.22 7.19 -3.47
CA ASP A 79 1.55 8.05 -4.44
C ASP A 79 2.08 9.48 -4.28
N PHE A 80 1.59 10.43 -5.08
CA PHE A 80 2.07 11.80 -5.07
C PHE A 80 0.99 12.77 -4.61
N ASP A 81 1.36 13.65 -3.69
CA ASP A 81 0.57 14.82 -3.32
C ASP A 81 0.49 15.82 -4.48
N ALA A 82 -0.49 16.72 -4.47
CA ALA A 82 -0.69 17.72 -5.51
C ALA A 82 0.52 18.66 -5.70
N ASP A 83 1.37 18.81 -4.70
CA ASP A 83 2.64 19.57 -4.81
C ASP A 83 3.79 18.76 -5.42
N GLY A 84 3.55 17.52 -5.83
CA GLY A 84 4.51 16.57 -6.38
C GLY A 84 5.36 15.85 -5.34
N SER A 85 5.12 16.06 -4.04
CA SER A 85 5.84 15.34 -2.99
C SER A 85 5.36 13.88 -2.92
N PRO A 86 6.28 12.89 -2.88
CA PRO A 86 5.90 11.52 -2.63
C PRO A 86 5.28 11.35 -1.25
N VAL A 87 4.25 10.53 -1.16
CA VAL A 87 3.61 10.11 0.08
C VAL A 87 3.79 8.61 0.22
N ILE A 88 4.46 8.19 1.28
CA ILE A 88 4.75 6.79 1.56
C ILE A 88 3.77 6.27 2.60
N PHE A 89 3.22 5.09 2.36
CA PHE A 89 2.34 4.36 3.27
C PHE A 89 2.91 2.98 3.54
N TRP A 90 3.06 2.62 4.83
CA TRP A 90 3.67 1.35 5.23
C TRP A 90 3.13 0.86 6.57
N ARG A 91 3.41 -0.41 6.91
CA ARG A 91 3.16 -0.95 8.24
C ARG A 91 4.36 -0.66 9.15
N HIS A 92 4.11 0.09 10.21
CA HIS A 92 5.10 0.47 11.21
C HIS A 92 5.01 -0.41 12.47
N ILE A 93 6.08 -0.48 13.26
CA ILE A 93 6.13 -1.20 14.52
C ILE A 93 6.17 -0.17 15.66
N TYR A 94 5.08 -0.08 16.41
CA TYR A 94 4.95 0.78 17.57
C TYR A 94 5.23 -0.01 18.85
N GLY A 95 5.96 0.58 19.81
CA GLY A 95 6.21 0.00 21.12
C GLY A 95 6.71 -1.46 21.06
N ARG A 96 6.07 -2.35 21.82
CA ARG A 96 6.37 -3.77 21.83
C ARG A 96 5.63 -4.52 20.72
N ASN A 97 6.04 -4.27 19.44
CA ASN A 97 5.58 -5.08 18.30
C ASN A 97 4.11 -4.88 17.89
N VAL A 98 3.51 -3.72 18.19
CA VAL A 98 2.21 -3.32 17.66
C VAL A 98 2.38 -2.87 16.21
N ARG A 99 1.72 -3.54 15.26
CA ARG A 99 1.93 -3.36 13.82
C ARG A 99 0.78 -2.62 13.15
N ASP A 100 0.74 -1.32 13.36
CA ASP A 100 -0.22 -0.42 12.73
C ASP A 100 0.40 0.30 11.53
N HIS A 101 -0.45 0.93 10.71
CA HIS A 101 0.00 1.65 9.53
C HIS A 101 0.37 3.09 9.83
N ALA A 102 1.35 3.58 9.08
CA ALA A 102 1.83 4.95 9.12
C ALA A 102 1.97 5.53 7.71
N LEU A 103 1.95 6.84 7.62
CA LEU A 103 2.06 7.64 6.41
C LEU A 103 3.13 8.71 6.62
N LEU A 104 3.91 9.02 5.58
CA LEU A 104 4.88 10.10 5.57
C LEU A 104 4.87 10.81 4.20
N LYS A 105 4.61 12.10 4.20
CA LYS A 105 4.84 12.97 3.03
C LYS A 105 6.30 13.42 2.99
N LEU A 106 6.96 13.29 1.85
CA LEU A 106 8.39 13.62 1.68
C LEU A 106 8.60 15.07 1.22
N ASP A 107 8.00 16.02 1.89
CA ASP A 107 8.15 17.47 1.64
C ASP A 107 9.32 18.12 2.42
N GLY A 108 10.05 17.34 3.19
CA GLY A 108 11.17 17.79 4.02
C GLY A 108 10.77 18.38 5.38
N GLN A 109 9.49 18.51 5.67
CA GLN A 109 8.96 19.13 6.90
C GLN A 109 8.04 18.19 7.68
N SER A 110 7.29 17.34 6.98
CA SER A 110 6.31 16.43 7.56
C SER A 110 6.96 15.35 8.41
N GLN A 111 6.26 14.96 9.47
CA GLN A 111 6.61 13.83 10.33
C GLN A 111 5.69 12.63 10.04
N PRO A 112 6.12 11.40 10.33
CA PRO A 112 5.25 10.24 10.19
C PRO A 112 3.97 10.37 11.00
N VAL A 113 2.82 10.09 10.38
CA VAL A 113 1.50 10.09 11.02
C VAL A 113 1.01 8.65 11.14
N ARG A 114 0.55 8.24 12.33
CA ARG A 114 -0.10 6.95 12.53
C ARG A 114 -1.50 7.00 11.94
N VAL A 115 -1.80 6.05 11.04
CA VAL A 115 -3.08 5.98 10.29
C VAL A 115 -4.06 5.04 10.96
N SER A 116 -3.59 3.88 11.42
CA SER A 116 -4.44 2.89 12.07
C SER A 116 -4.09 2.73 13.55
N TYR A 117 -5.10 2.42 14.35
CA TYR A 117 -5.01 2.18 15.79
C TYR A 117 -5.65 0.83 16.12
N ASP A 118 -5.28 -0.18 15.32
CA ASP A 118 -5.83 -1.52 15.42
C ASP A 118 -5.18 -2.35 16.52
N HIS A 119 -4.06 -1.87 17.05
CA HIS A 119 -3.29 -2.47 18.14
C HIS A 119 -2.91 -3.94 17.89
N TRP A 120 -2.66 -4.29 16.63
CA TRP A 120 -2.30 -5.66 16.27
C TRP A 120 -0.89 -6.00 16.73
N GLU A 121 -0.78 -6.58 17.92
CA GLU A 121 0.48 -7.10 18.45
C GLU A 121 0.74 -8.48 17.86
N VAL A 122 1.79 -8.62 17.06
CA VAL A 122 2.15 -9.88 16.41
C VAL A 122 3.66 -10.04 16.25
N ALA A 123 4.19 -11.16 16.76
CA ALA A 123 5.58 -11.57 16.58
C ALA A 123 5.74 -12.50 15.35
N ALA A 124 5.15 -12.11 14.22
CA ALA A 124 5.15 -12.89 12.98
C ALA A 124 5.23 -11.96 11.78
N CYS A 125 5.37 -12.54 10.59
CA CYS A 125 5.38 -11.83 9.31
C CYS A 125 3.98 -11.89 8.65
N PRO A 126 3.16 -10.82 8.76
CA PRO A 126 1.80 -10.83 8.20
C PRO A 126 1.75 -10.91 6.67
N HIS A 127 2.77 -10.38 5.98
CA HIS A 127 2.84 -10.27 4.52
C HIS A 127 1.68 -9.50 3.87
N HIS A 128 0.99 -8.65 4.62
CA HIS A 128 -0.07 -7.78 4.14
C HIS A 128 0.39 -6.33 4.16
N GLY A 129 0.75 -5.79 3.00
CA GLY A 129 0.95 -4.36 2.80
C GLY A 129 -0.38 -3.62 2.69
N GLY A 130 -0.34 -2.31 2.86
CA GLY A 130 -1.45 -1.43 2.50
C GLY A 130 -1.29 -0.86 1.10
N ALA A 131 -2.31 -0.13 0.63
CA ALA A 131 -2.25 0.67 -0.59
C ALA A 131 -2.73 2.10 -0.32
N ILE A 132 -2.23 3.03 -1.11
CA ILE A 132 -2.61 4.45 -1.10
C ILE A 132 -2.89 4.89 -2.52
N SER A 133 -3.89 5.77 -2.69
CA SER A 133 -4.09 6.55 -3.90
C SER A 133 -4.54 7.97 -3.53
N ILE A 134 -4.01 8.96 -4.24
CA ILE A 134 -4.31 10.38 -3.99
C ILE A 134 -5.10 10.91 -5.19
N ASP A 135 -6.28 11.47 -4.93
CA ASP A 135 -7.14 12.00 -5.99
C ASP A 135 -6.74 13.42 -6.43
N ALA A 136 -7.39 13.91 -7.48
CA ALA A 136 -7.13 15.24 -8.04
C ALA A 136 -7.47 16.40 -7.09
N ASN A 137 -8.27 16.15 -6.03
CA ASN A 137 -8.58 17.12 -4.98
C ASN A 137 -7.64 16.99 -3.78
N ASN A 138 -6.61 16.16 -3.93
CA ASN A 138 -5.61 15.90 -2.89
C ASN A 138 -6.19 15.20 -1.64
N ASN A 139 -7.26 14.39 -1.82
CA ASN A 139 -7.72 13.48 -0.80
C ASN A 139 -6.90 12.19 -0.88
N TYR A 140 -6.50 11.69 0.28
CA TYR A 140 -5.73 10.45 0.39
C TYR A 140 -6.68 9.29 0.71
N HIS A 141 -6.68 8.26 -0.13
CA HIS A 141 -7.45 7.04 0.02
C HIS A 141 -6.51 5.91 0.42
N LEU A 142 -6.79 5.26 1.54
CA LEU A 142 -5.92 4.26 2.13
C LEU A 142 -6.70 2.98 2.42
N THR A 143 -6.05 1.84 2.18
CA THR A 143 -6.61 0.55 2.52
C THR A 143 -5.54 -0.36 3.11
N TRP A 144 -5.93 -1.21 4.07
CA TRP A 144 -5.00 -2.12 4.75
C TRP A 144 -5.70 -3.35 5.31
N PHE A 145 -4.91 -4.37 5.61
CA PHE A 145 -5.34 -5.54 6.37
C PHE A 145 -4.93 -5.38 7.84
N ASN A 146 -5.78 -5.81 8.75
CA ASN A 146 -5.49 -5.93 10.17
C ASN A 146 -6.03 -7.25 10.72
N ASN A 147 -5.39 -7.79 11.76
CA ASN A 147 -5.87 -8.95 12.51
C ASN A 147 -5.67 -8.73 14.02
N GLY A 148 -5.98 -7.53 14.48
CA GLY A 148 -5.91 -7.14 15.88
C GLY A 148 -7.08 -7.68 16.70
N PRO A 149 -7.01 -7.53 18.03
CA PRO A 149 -8.00 -8.12 18.93
C PRO A 149 -9.37 -7.42 18.87
N GLU A 150 -9.40 -6.13 18.53
CA GLU A 150 -10.64 -5.34 18.52
C GLU A 150 -11.40 -5.46 17.20
N ARG A 151 -10.65 -5.57 16.09
CA ARG A 151 -11.21 -5.72 14.74
C ARG A 151 -10.20 -6.39 13.82
N HIS A 152 -10.69 -7.13 12.84
CA HIS A 152 -9.87 -7.86 11.87
C HIS A 152 -10.50 -7.83 10.48
N GLY A 153 -9.68 -8.04 9.44
CA GLY A 153 -10.07 -7.99 8.05
C GLY A 153 -9.44 -6.83 7.29
N LEU A 154 -10.11 -6.39 6.23
CA LEU A 154 -9.69 -5.26 5.42
C LEU A 154 -10.40 -3.98 5.89
N PHE A 155 -9.69 -2.88 5.80
CA PHE A 155 -10.18 -1.56 6.16
C PHE A 155 -9.85 -0.53 5.09
N TYR A 156 -10.73 0.45 4.97
CA TYR A 156 -10.52 1.64 4.15
C TYR A 156 -10.78 2.88 4.99
N ALA A 157 -9.97 3.91 4.80
CA ALA A 157 -10.18 5.27 5.30
C ALA A 157 -9.70 6.29 4.27
N HIS A 158 -10.18 7.51 4.38
CA HIS A 158 -9.69 8.63 3.58
C HIS A 158 -9.35 9.83 4.44
N SER A 159 -8.54 10.73 3.88
CA SER A 159 -8.17 12.02 4.48
C SER A 159 -8.43 13.12 3.45
N SER A 160 -9.08 14.21 3.87
CA SER A 160 -9.29 15.42 3.06
C SER A 160 -8.37 16.59 3.48
N ASP A 161 -7.40 16.32 4.35
CA ASP A 161 -6.47 17.32 4.88
C ASP A 161 -5.00 16.90 4.75
N GLN A 162 -4.69 16.14 3.67
CA GLN A 162 -3.35 15.69 3.32
C GLN A 162 -2.71 14.77 4.40
N GLY A 163 -3.52 13.88 4.96
CA GLY A 163 -3.06 12.86 5.91
C GLY A 163 -2.87 13.36 7.34
N LYS A 164 -3.39 14.54 7.70
CA LYS A 164 -3.36 15.04 9.08
C LYS A 164 -4.39 14.34 9.95
N THR A 165 -5.60 14.15 9.40
CA THR A 165 -6.68 13.37 10.03
C THR A 165 -7.30 12.41 9.04
N PHE A 166 -7.96 11.37 9.55
CA PHE A 166 -8.56 10.31 8.73
C PHE A 166 -10.03 10.10 9.13
N SER A 167 -10.85 9.72 8.16
CA SER A 167 -12.22 9.27 8.41
C SER A 167 -12.22 8.05 9.33
N THR A 168 -13.36 7.76 9.94
CA THR A 168 -13.57 6.45 10.58
C THR A 168 -13.36 5.35 9.54
N ALA A 169 -12.49 4.40 9.85
CA ALA A 169 -12.21 3.31 8.94
C ALA A 169 -13.42 2.38 8.80
N ILE A 170 -13.83 2.11 7.57
CA ILE A 170 -14.89 1.15 7.25
C ILE A 170 -14.29 -0.23 7.02
N HIS A 171 -15.01 -1.28 7.45
CA HIS A 171 -14.65 -2.68 7.16
C HIS A 171 -15.02 -3.03 5.71
N VAL A 172 -14.13 -3.76 5.03
CA VAL A 172 -14.26 -4.16 3.63
C VAL A 172 -14.05 -5.67 3.52
N GLY A 173 -14.78 -6.31 2.61
CA GLY A 173 -14.64 -7.72 2.30
C GLY A 173 -15.19 -8.66 3.38
N ASN A 174 -15.13 -9.94 3.09
CA ASN A 174 -15.56 -11.01 3.99
C ASN A 174 -14.32 -11.70 4.60
N TYR A 175 -14.10 -11.50 5.89
CA TYR A 175 -12.96 -12.12 6.60
C TYR A 175 -12.99 -13.65 6.55
N ASP A 176 -14.17 -14.26 6.65
CA ASP A 176 -14.33 -15.72 6.60
C ASP A 176 -14.03 -16.30 5.20
N ALA A 177 -14.16 -15.49 4.17
CA ALA A 177 -13.70 -15.77 2.80
C ALA A 177 -12.22 -15.41 2.57
N GLN A 178 -11.45 -15.20 3.63
CA GLN A 178 -10.03 -14.87 3.58
C GLN A 178 -9.73 -13.59 2.78
N ALA A 179 -10.59 -12.57 2.91
CA ALA A 179 -10.37 -11.28 2.25
C ALA A 179 -8.97 -10.74 2.54
N ALA A 180 -8.19 -10.47 1.49
CA ALA A 180 -6.78 -10.14 1.58
C ALA A 180 -6.31 -9.26 0.42
N HIS A 181 -5.14 -8.60 0.61
CA HIS A 181 -4.42 -7.85 -0.41
C HIS A 181 -5.27 -6.77 -1.09
N PRO A 182 -5.80 -5.82 -0.30
CA PRO A 182 -6.62 -4.75 -0.86
C PRO A 182 -5.74 -3.78 -1.65
N PHE A 183 -6.32 -3.23 -2.73
CA PHE A 183 -5.71 -2.17 -3.52
C PHE A 183 -6.74 -1.08 -3.81
N VAL A 184 -6.33 0.18 -3.70
CA VAL A 184 -7.19 1.35 -3.94
C VAL A 184 -6.63 2.19 -5.09
N LEU A 185 -7.52 2.70 -5.94
CA LEU A 185 -7.20 3.62 -7.01
C LEU A 185 -8.26 4.73 -7.07
N ALA A 186 -7.82 5.97 -7.03
CA ALA A 186 -8.68 7.14 -7.19
C ALA A 186 -8.45 7.78 -8.56
N ILE A 187 -9.54 8.06 -9.29
CA ILE A 187 -9.53 8.75 -10.58
C ILE A 187 -10.63 9.81 -10.55
N LYS A 188 -10.26 11.09 -10.51
CA LYS A 188 -11.21 12.21 -10.40
C LYS A 188 -12.07 12.06 -9.13
N GLN A 189 -13.38 11.83 -9.28
CA GLN A 189 -14.32 11.60 -8.16
C GLN A 189 -14.51 10.14 -7.84
N ASN A 190 -14.01 9.24 -8.70
CA ASN A 190 -14.21 7.81 -8.56
C ASN A 190 -13.10 7.20 -7.70
N VAL A 191 -13.49 6.33 -6.78
CA VAL A 191 -12.56 5.51 -5.99
C VAL A 191 -12.93 4.04 -6.19
N TYR A 192 -11.97 3.28 -6.64
CA TYR A 192 -12.08 1.84 -6.86
C TYR A 192 -11.27 1.13 -5.79
N LEU A 193 -11.88 0.18 -5.12
CA LEU A 193 -11.25 -0.66 -4.11
C LEU A 193 -11.43 -2.11 -4.51
N VAL A 194 -10.34 -2.82 -4.75
CA VAL A 194 -10.36 -4.26 -5.08
C VAL A 194 -9.62 -5.06 -4.02
N TRP A 195 -10.02 -6.31 -3.86
CA TRP A 195 -9.35 -7.27 -2.98
C TRP A 195 -9.60 -8.69 -3.47
N LYS A 196 -8.82 -9.62 -2.93
CA LYS A 196 -8.99 -11.06 -3.20
C LYS A 196 -9.74 -11.74 -2.08
N GLU A 197 -10.69 -12.63 -2.43
CA GLU A 197 -11.36 -13.57 -1.53
C GLU A 197 -11.22 -15.00 -2.06
N PHE A 198 -11.56 -15.98 -1.23
CA PHE A 198 -11.61 -17.39 -1.60
C PHE A 198 -12.91 -18.02 -1.08
N ASP A 199 -13.70 -18.62 -1.97
CA ASP A 199 -15.02 -19.21 -1.64
C ASP A 199 -14.95 -20.70 -1.29
N GLY A 200 -13.74 -21.26 -1.14
CA GLY A 200 -13.50 -22.68 -0.92
C GLY A 200 -13.19 -23.47 -2.20
N LYS A 201 -13.36 -22.86 -3.38
CA LYS A 201 -13.10 -23.48 -4.69
C LYS A 201 -12.22 -22.62 -5.57
N GLN A 202 -12.48 -21.32 -5.63
CA GLN A 202 -11.79 -20.38 -6.51
C GLN A 202 -11.46 -19.07 -5.80
N SER A 203 -10.44 -18.40 -6.30
CA SER A 203 -10.13 -17.01 -5.93
C SER A 203 -11.08 -16.06 -6.66
N LEU A 204 -11.59 -15.08 -5.92
CA LEU A 204 -12.50 -14.04 -6.42
C LEU A 204 -11.80 -12.69 -6.28
N ILE A 205 -11.88 -11.86 -7.32
CA ILE A 205 -11.52 -10.46 -7.20
C ILE A 205 -12.80 -9.66 -7.03
N GLN A 206 -12.95 -9.08 -5.86
CA GLN A 206 -14.09 -8.25 -5.48
C GLN A 206 -13.79 -6.78 -5.73
N LEU A 207 -14.83 -6.01 -6.03
CA LEU A 207 -14.78 -4.57 -6.25
C LEU A 207 -15.82 -3.85 -5.40
N MET A 208 -15.42 -2.77 -4.74
CA MET A 208 -16.29 -1.67 -4.33
C MET A 208 -15.94 -0.41 -5.13
N HIS A 209 -16.96 0.33 -5.54
CA HIS A 209 -16.81 1.57 -6.31
C HIS A 209 -17.58 2.71 -5.64
N SER A 210 -16.90 3.82 -5.44
CA SER A 210 -17.47 5.10 -5.00
C SER A 210 -17.39 6.13 -6.13
N THR A 211 -18.41 6.98 -6.26
CA THR A 211 -18.46 8.09 -7.22
C THR A 211 -18.42 9.46 -6.54
N ASP A 212 -18.22 9.48 -5.23
CA ASP A 212 -18.24 10.66 -4.36
C ASP A 212 -17.00 10.72 -3.44
N GLN A 213 -15.82 10.36 -3.99
CA GLN A 213 -14.52 10.44 -3.29
C GLN A 213 -14.46 9.56 -2.03
N GLY A 214 -15.12 8.39 -2.06
CA GLY A 214 -15.06 7.42 -0.97
C GLY A 214 -16.02 7.69 0.19
N ASN A 215 -16.95 8.65 0.04
CA ASN A 215 -17.95 8.94 1.08
C ASN A 215 -19.06 7.89 1.12
N THR A 216 -19.53 7.44 -0.06
CA THR A 216 -20.47 6.33 -0.17
C THR A 216 -19.98 5.29 -1.16
N TRP A 217 -20.45 4.07 -1.01
CA TRP A 217 -19.97 2.93 -1.79
C TRP A 217 -21.14 2.15 -2.38
N ARG A 218 -20.98 1.73 -3.64
CA ARG A 218 -21.90 0.79 -4.30
C ARG A 218 -21.75 -0.61 -3.71
N ALA A 219 -22.71 -1.48 -3.96
CA ALA A 219 -22.65 -2.89 -3.58
C ALA A 219 -21.41 -3.57 -4.17
N VAL A 220 -20.87 -4.53 -3.42
CA VAL A 220 -19.73 -5.35 -3.86
C VAL A 220 -20.10 -6.15 -5.10
N THR A 221 -19.21 -6.16 -6.08
CA THR A 221 -19.33 -6.97 -7.30
C THR A 221 -18.08 -7.82 -7.50
N THR A 222 -18.23 -9.01 -8.09
CA THR A 222 -17.10 -9.86 -8.47
C THR A 222 -16.64 -9.50 -9.88
N LEU A 223 -15.40 -9.04 -10.01
CA LEU A 223 -14.80 -8.66 -11.31
C LEU A 223 -14.24 -9.87 -12.06
N ALA A 224 -13.57 -10.77 -11.37
CA ALA A 224 -12.87 -11.90 -11.96
C ALA A 224 -12.78 -13.07 -11.00
N THR A 225 -12.64 -14.28 -11.55
CA THR A 225 -12.48 -15.52 -10.78
C THR A 225 -11.39 -16.41 -11.38
N SER A 226 -10.73 -17.21 -10.56
CA SER A 226 -9.79 -18.25 -11.01
C SER A 226 -9.75 -19.43 -10.04
N ASP A 227 -9.83 -20.63 -10.58
CA ASP A 227 -9.67 -21.88 -9.86
C ASP A 227 -8.18 -22.31 -9.89
N GLY A 228 -7.37 -21.73 -9.08
CA GLY A 228 -5.93 -22.03 -9.01
C GLY A 228 -5.18 -20.93 -8.27
N ALA A 229 -3.87 -21.08 -8.21
CA ALA A 229 -3.00 -20.07 -7.60
C ALA A 229 -3.11 -18.75 -8.37
N SER A 230 -3.16 -17.66 -7.65
CA SER A 230 -3.24 -16.31 -8.21
C SER A 230 -2.49 -15.31 -7.34
N ASP A 231 -2.02 -14.24 -7.97
CA ASP A 231 -1.36 -13.14 -7.31
C ASP A 231 -2.36 -12.15 -6.69
N HIS A 232 -1.88 -11.00 -6.23
CA HIS A 232 -2.69 -9.91 -5.71
C HIS A 232 -3.32 -9.11 -6.86
N PRO A 233 -4.56 -8.62 -6.70
CA PRO A 233 -5.13 -7.69 -7.67
C PRO A 233 -4.42 -6.34 -7.55
N LEU A 234 -4.13 -5.73 -8.70
CA LEU A 234 -3.64 -4.37 -8.81
C LEU A 234 -4.57 -3.58 -9.72
N LEU A 235 -4.70 -2.29 -9.44
CA LEU A 235 -5.38 -1.35 -10.30
C LEU A 235 -4.38 -0.40 -10.94
N ILE A 236 -4.56 -0.11 -12.22
CA ILE A 236 -3.82 0.93 -12.93
C ILE A 236 -4.79 1.83 -13.68
N SER A 237 -4.35 3.00 -14.09
CA SER A 237 -5.18 3.99 -14.77
C SER A 237 -4.41 4.67 -15.91
N ASP A 238 -5.16 5.05 -16.95
CA ASP A 238 -4.73 6.00 -17.96
C ASP A 238 -5.18 7.44 -17.65
N GLY A 239 -5.69 7.70 -16.44
CA GLY A 239 -6.26 8.96 -15.99
C GLY A 239 -7.77 9.09 -16.21
N ASN A 240 -8.39 8.17 -16.94
CA ASN A 240 -9.83 8.16 -17.21
C ASN A 240 -10.50 6.84 -16.88
N THR A 241 -9.84 5.74 -17.18
CA THR A 241 -10.34 4.37 -17.01
C THR A 241 -9.50 3.66 -15.95
N ALA A 242 -10.16 2.93 -15.05
CA ALA A 242 -9.52 1.98 -14.16
C ALA A 242 -9.39 0.62 -14.84
N TRP A 243 -8.25 -0.04 -14.65
CA TRP A 243 -7.96 -1.36 -15.20
C TRP A 243 -7.54 -2.30 -14.08
N LEU A 244 -8.13 -3.51 -14.05
CA LEU A 244 -7.64 -4.60 -13.24
C LEU A 244 -6.42 -5.24 -13.92
N SER A 245 -5.34 -5.43 -13.18
CA SER A 245 -4.19 -6.26 -13.55
C SER A 245 -4.07 -7.39 -12.52
N TRP A 246 -4.27 -8.63 -12.97
CA TRP A 246 -4.27 -9.79 -12.10
C TRP A 246 -3.61 -10.98 -12.77
N HIS A 247 -2.58 -11.57 -12.18
CA HIS A 247 -1.93 -12.75 -12.69
C HIS A 247 -2.46 -14.02 -12.02
N THR A 248 -2.81 -15.01 -12.82
CA THR A 248 -3.27 -16.33 -12.36
C THR A 248 -2.46 -17.44 -13.01
N ALA A 249 -2.32 -18.56 -12.32
CA ALA A 249 -1.63 -19.73 -12.88
C ALA A 249 -2.36 -20.33 -14.08
N ARG A 250 -3.68 -20.12 -14.18
CA ARG A 250 -4.53 -20.76 -15.17
C ARG A 250 -4.79 -19.91 -16.41
N GLN A 251 -5.04 -18.61 -16.22
CA GLN A 251 -5.37 -17.68 -17.31
C GLN A 251 -4.18 -16.79 -17.72
N GLY A 252 -3.05 -16.85 -16.99
CA GLY A 252 -1.95 -15.91 -17.16
C GLY A 252 -2.32 -14.52 -16.64
N LEU A 253 -1.90 -13.48 -17.34
CA LEU A 253 -2.24 -12.10 -16.99
C LEU A 253 -3.66 -11.77 -17.47
N VAL A 254 -4.53 -11.51 -16.50
CA VAL A 254 -5.86 -10.92 -16.73
C VAL A 254 -5.70 -9.40 -16.67
N PHE A 255 -6.02 -8.74 -17.79
CA PHE A 255 -5.98 -7.29 -17.91
C PHE A 255 -7.30 -6.82 -18.49
N MET A 256 -8.11 -6.10 -17.70
CA MET A 256 -9.46 -5.72 -18.12
C MET A 256 -9.85 -4.34 -17.59
N ALA A 257 -10.56 -3.58 -18.41
CA ALA A 257 -11.16 -2.32 -18.00
C ALA A 257 -12.27 -2.57 -16.97
N ILE A 258 -12.35 -1.71 -15.98
CA ILE A 258 -13.47 -1.65 -15.06
C ILE A 258 -14.46 -0.64 -15.64
N GLU A 259 -15.60 -1.14 -16.10
CA GLU A 259 -16.64 -0.28 -16.63
C GLU A 259 -17.21 0.58 -15.49
N SER A 260 -17.13 1.89 -15.66
CA SER A 260 -17.94 2.80 -14.85
C SER A 260 -19.35 2.73 -15.39
N ASP A 261 -20.26 2.03 -14.72
CA ASP A 261 -21.67 2.04 -15.09
C ASP A 261 -22.20 3.48 -15.14
N ASN A 262 -22.15 4.07 -16.32
CA ASN A 262 -22.92 5.26 -16.67
C ASN A 262 -24.38 4.82 -16.88
N LYS A 263 -25.12 4.59 -15.79
CA LYS A 263 -26.57 4.54 -15.80
C LYS A 263 -27.14 5.25 -14.57
#